data_ed5cdc43634176e3b5de12b7c97ae3cc
#
_entry.id   ed5cdc43634176e3b5de12b7c97ae3cc
#
_cell.length_a   1.000
_cell.length_b   1.000
_cell.length_c   1.000
_cell.angle_alpha   90.00
_cell.angle_beta   90.00
_cell.angle_gamma   90.00
#
_symmetry.space_group_name_H-M   'P 1'
#
loop_
_entity.id
_entity.type
_entity.pdbx_description
1 polymer ?
#
loop_
_entity_poly.entity_id
_entity_poly.type
_entity_poly.pdbx_seq_one_letter_code
_entity_poly.pdbx_strand_id
1 'polypeptide(L)'
;MVAAALNPGEEAQLQQTIEMFEVIVQSQPNDCQSLEILKEAYSKLGREPDVIKTSKRIAQAYMQTGQLSSAILEFETVLQRCPDDAEVQAALLEIESKANNSGMQSEGSEPAALAMAPDANQAAKKSRVVTTEVDDGRKMFYKIFVESRLITAGDFELCWRPADLTETPEDAAEPFIQTLHDKGIMLVEKSLKLLSDKSRMAYLPLDKYDTDIDLTRGFSADVCRRWCVQPFDRMSKAILVATANPFNQQAVKELSQTTTHRLVWYLVPPIDLMLNLRKAFR
;
A
#
# COMPACT_ATOMS: atom_id res chain seq x y z
N MET A 1 -3.41 -21.55 -25.63
CA MET A 1 -2.92 -22.48 -24.58
C MET A 1 -3.89 -23.63 -24.49
N VAL A 2 -3.44 -24.87 -24.64
CA VAL A 2 -4.26 -26.08 -24.59
C VAL A 2 -4.64 -26.28 -23.12
N ALA A 3 -5.96 -26.22 -22.81
CA ALA A 3 -6.46 -26.58 -21.50
C ALA A 3 -6.08 -28.04 -21.23
N ALA A 4 -5.30 -28.30 -20.19
CA ALA A 4 -5.07 -29.66 -19.72
C ALA A 4 -6.41 -30.28 -19.39
N ALA A 5 -6.73 -31.41 -19.96
CA ALA A 5 -7.97 -32.12 -19.68
C ALA A 5 -8.00 -32.47 -18.19
N LEU A 6 -8.91 -31.84 -17.44
CA LEU A 6 -9.14 -32.12 -16.03
C LEU A 6 -9.64 -33.57 -15.87
N ASN A 7 -9.20 -34.26 -14.83
CA ASN A 7 -9.73 -35.56 -14.46
C ASN A 7 -11.21 -35.42 -14.02
N PRO A 8 -12.09 -36.39 -14.33
CA PRO A 8 -13.50 -36.33 -13.93
C PRO A 8 -13.74 -36.12 -12.43
N GLY A 9 -12.80 -36.55 -11.58
CA GLY A 9 -12.83 -36.32 -10.14
C GLY A 9 -12.51 -34.88 -9.74
N GLU A 10 -11.58 -34.23 -10.42
CA GLU A 10 -11.22 -32.83 -10.20
C GLU A 10 -12.34 -31.89 -10.66
N GLU A 11 -12.99 -32.23 -11.78
CA GLU A 11 -14.14 -31.47 -12.29
C GLU A 11 -15.31 -31.50 -11.30
N ALA A 12 -15.62 -32.68 -10.72
CA ALA A 12 -16.65 -32.81 -9.71
C ALA A 12 -16.33 -32.03 -8.42
N GLN A 13 -15.06 -32.03 -7.98
CA GLN A 13 -14.63 -31.23 -6.82
C GLN A 13 -14.75 -29.72 -7.08
N LEU A 14 -14.36 -29.26 -8.25
CA LEU A 14 -14.51 -27.85 -8.63
C LEU A 14 -15.97 -27.44 -8.71
N GLN A 15 -16.85 -28.31 -9.23
CA GLN A 15 -18.28 -28.06 -9.28
C GLN A 15 -18.87 -27.94 -7.85
N GLN A 16 -18.52 -28.84 -6.95
CA GLN A 16 -18.95 -28.76 -5.55
C GLN A 16 -18.41 -27.48 -4.85
N THR A 17 -17.18 -27.09 -5.14
CA THR A 17 -16.62 -25.83 -4.65
C THR A 17 -17.44 -24.63 -5.14
N ILE A 18 -17.81 -24.60 -6.41
CA ILE A 18 -18.65 -23.55 -7.00
C ILE A 18 -19.99 -23.47 -6.26
N GLU A 19 -20.70 -24.58 -6.12
CA GLU A 19 -21.99 -24.61 -5.44
C GLU A 19 -21.92 -24.07 -4.00
N MET A 20 -20.90 -24.47 -3.26
CA MET A 20 -20.69 -23.99 -1.89
C MET A 20 -20.41 -22.48 -1.84
N PHE A 21 -19.51 -21.98 -2.68
CA PHE A 21 -19.12 -20.57 -2.65
C PHE A 21 -20.19 -19.66 -3.29
N GLU A 22 -21.00 -20.14 -4.23
CA GLU A 22 -22.17 -19.40 -4.72
C GLU A 22 -23.18 -19.10 -3.61
N VAL A 23 -23.44 -20.06 -2.70
CA VAL A 23 -24.30 -19.84 -1.52
C VAL A 23 -23.71 -18.80 -0.58
N ILE A 24 -22.39 -18.84 -0.34
CA ILE A 24 -21.71 -17.85 0.50
C ILE A 24 -21.83 -16.47 -0.10
N VAL A 25 -21.56 -16.33 -1.40
CA VAL A 25 -21.61 -15.04 -2.11
C VAL A 25 -23.05 -14.51 -2.28
N GLN A 26 -24.09 -15.37 -2.18
CA GLN A 26 -25.47 -14.92 -2.10
C GLN A 26 -25.79 -14.26 -0.76
N SER A 27 -25.22 -14.76 0.34
CA SER A 27 -25.38 -14.19 1.68
C SER A 27 -24.45 -13.01 1.95
N GLN A 28 -23.26 -13.03 1.36
CA GLN A 28 -22.23 -11.99 1.49
C GLN A 28 -21.72 -11.54 0.11
N PRO A 29 -22.46 -10.65 -0.58
CA PRO A 29 -22.15 -10.27 -1.97
C PRO A 29 -20.78 -9.59 -2.17
N ASN A 30 -20.22 -8.99 -1.11
CA ASN A 30 -18.99 -8.21 -1.14
C ASN A 30 -17.78 -8.98 -0.57
N ASP A 31 -17.93 -10.27 -0.31
CA ASP A 31 -16.80 -11.10 0.13
C ASP A 31 -15.86 -11.39 -1.05
N CYS A 32 -14.84 -10.54 -1.18
CA CYS A 32 -13.85 -10.64 -2.26
C CYS A 32 -13.15 -12.01 -2.26
N GLN A 33 -12.90 -12.59 -1.08
CA GLN A 33 -12.19 -13.86 -0.97
C GLN A 33 -13.02 -15.03 -1.57
N SER A 34 -14.28 -15.10 -1.24
CA SER A 34 -15.19 -16.11 -1.82
C SER A 34 -15.37 -15.91 -3.33
N LEU A 35 -15.45 -14.67 -3.79
CA LEU A 35 -15.52 -14.35 -5.22
C LEU A 35 -14.22 -14.73 -5.96
N GLU A 36 -13.05 -14.55 -5.37
CA GLU A 36 -11.76 -14.95 -5.96
C GLU A 36 -11.69 -16.48 -6.13
N ILE A 37 -12.15 -17.24 -5.13
CA ILE A 37 -12.22 -18.71 -5.21
C ILE A 37 -13.15 -19.15 -6.33
N LEU A 38 -14.33 -18.52 -6.46
CA LEU A 38 -15.25 -18.78 -7.57
C LEU A 38 -14.62 -18.48 -8.92
N LYS A 39 -13.94 -17.35 -9.09
CA LYS A 39 -13.25 -16.97 -10.31
C LYS A 39 -12.20 -18.00 -10.71
N GLU A 40 -11.42 -18.49 -9.73
CA GLU A 40 -10.40 -19.52 -9.97
C GLU A 40 -11.03 -20.85 -10.38
N ALA A 41 -12.11 -21.28 -9.69
CA ALA A 41 -12.82 -22.50 -10.02
C ALA A 41 -13.44 -22.46 -11.42
N TYR A 42 -14.09 -21.36 -11.79
CA TYR A 42 -14.61 -21.16 -13.15
C TYR A 42 -13.50 -21.12 -14.20
N SER A 43 -12.36 -20.49 -13.89
CA SER A 43 -11.21 -20.45 -14.80
C SER A 43 -10.63 -21.84 -15.09
N LYS A 44 -10.52 -22.69 -14.06
CA LYS A 44 -10.06 -24.07 -14.19
C LYS A 44 -11.02 -24.94 -15.03
N LEU A 45 -12.33 -24.67 -14.92
CA LEU A 45 -13.35 -25.34 -15.74
C LEU A 45 -13.49 -24.75 -17.15
N GLY A 46 -12.74 -23.71 -17.51
CA GLY A 46 -12.84 -23.05 -18.80
C GLY A 46 -14.15 -22.29 -19.03
N ARG A 47 -14.88 -21.96 -17.95
CA ARG A 47 -16.15 -21.24 -18.00
C ARG A 47 -15.95 -19.73 -18.09
N GLU A 48 -15.39 -19.26 -19.22
CA GLU A 48 -15.03 -17.86 -19.45
C GLU A 48 -16.16 -16.83 -19.15
N PRO A 49 -17.44 -17.05 -19.52
CA PRO A 49 -18.49 -16.09 -19.19
C PRO A 49 -18.67 -15.90 -17.67
N ASP A 50 -18.53 -16.98 -16.90
CA ASP A 50 -18.65 -16.92 -15.43
C ASP A 50 -17.43 -16.28 -14.79
N VAL A 51 -16.23 -16.47 -15.36
CA VAL A 51 -15.01 -15.76 -14.95
C VAL A 51 -15.19 -14.25 -15.11
N ILE A 52 -15.67 -13.79 -16.27
CA ILE A 52 -15.90 -12.38 -16.55
C ILE A 52 -16.94 -11.80 -15.59
N LYS A 53 -18.08 -12.50 -15.41
CA LYS A 53 -19.13 -12.08 -14.48
C LYS A 53 -18.62 -11.97 -13.05
N THR A 54 -17.80 -12.92 -12.61
CA THR A 54 -17.25 -12.94 -11.25
C THR A 54 -16.19 -11.83 -11.09
N SER A 55 -15.32 -11.59 -12.09
CA SER A 55 -14.37 -10.46 -12.08
C SER A 55 -15.07 -9.11 -11.97
N LYS A 56 -16.18 -8.88 -12.67
CA LYS A 56 -16.99 -7.68 -12.51
C LYS A 56 -17.53 -7.52 -11.08
N ARG A 57 -18.00 -8.59 -10.46
CA ARG A 57 -18.47 -8.58 -9.06
C ARG A 57 -17.34 -8.28 -8.08
N ILE A 58 -16.14 -8.85 -8.30
CA ILE A 58 -14.94 -8.54 -7.50
C ILE A 58 -14.61 -7.05 -7.61
N ALA A 59 -14.59 -6.51 -8.82
CA ALA A 59 -14.31 -5.08 -9.03
C ALA A 59 -15.36 -4.18 -8.34
N GLN A 60 -16.64 -4.54 -8.41
CA GLN A 60 -17.71 -3.81 -7.70
C GLN A 60 -17.56 -3.90 -6.18
N ALA A 61 -17.19 -5.06 -5.63
CA ALA A 61 -16.91 -5.22 -4.21
C ALA A 61 -15.71 -4.36 -3.76
N TYR A 62 -14.64 -4.27 -4.58
CA TYR A 62 -13.52 -3.37 -4.34
C TYR A 62 -13.92 -1.89 -4.40
N MET A 63 -14.81 -1.49 -5.31
CA MET A 63 -15.36 -0.12 -5.34
C MET A 63 -16.12 0.23 -4.06
N GLN A 64 -16.95 -0.70 -3.56
CA GLN A 64 -17.72 -0.48 -2.33
C GLN A 64 -16.85 -0.42 -1.07
N THR A 65 -15.73 -1.14 -1.07
CA THR A 65 -14.75 -1.09 0.03
C THR A 65 -13.72 0.04 -0.12
N GLY A 66 -13.85 0.90 -1.15
CA GLY A 66 -12.96 2.03 -1.40
C GLY A 66 -11.59 1.65 -1.97
N GLN A 67 -11.41 0.41 -2.41
CA GLN A 67 -10.16 -0.09 -3.00
C GLN A 67 -10.13 0.15 -4.52
N LEU A 68 -10.13 1.43 -4.92
CA LEU A 68 -10.30 1.82 -6.32
C LEU A 68 -9.21 1.26 -7.24
N SER A 69 -7.95 1.19 -6.76
CA SER A 69 -6.84 0.62 -7.55
C SER A 69 -7.05 -0.87 -7.87
N SER A 70 -7.55 -1.65 -6.90
CA SER A 70 -7.86 -3.06 -7.11
C SER A 70 -9.05 -3.23 -8.05
N ALA A 71 -10.06 -2.37 -7.93
CA ALA A 71 -11.20 -2.35 -8.84
C ALA A 71 -10.78 -2.08 -10.29
N ILE A 72 -9.89 -1.11 -10.52
CA ILE A 72 -9.35 -0.79 -11.85
C ILE A 72 -8.65 -2.00 -12.46
N LEU A 73 -7.78 -2.68 -11.72
CA LEU A 73 -7.06 -3.87 -12.20
C LEU A 73 -8.00 -5.01 -12.62
N GLU A 74 -9.06 -5.24 -11.84
CA GLU A 74 -10.06 -6.26 -12.20
C GLU A 74 -10.87 -5.85 -13.43
N PHE A 75 -11.26 -4.58 -13.55
CA PHE A 75 -11.94 -4.09 -14.75
C PHE A 75 -11.05 -4.12 -15.98
N GLU A 76 -9.76 -3.78 -15.89
CA GLU A 76 -8.79 -3.92 -16.98
C GLU A 76 -8.66 -5.38 -17.43
N THR A 77 -8.65 -6.32 -16.47
CA THR A 77 -8.62 -7.77 -16.78
C THR A 77 -9.87 -8.20 -17.56
N VAL A 78 -11.04 -7.63 -17.26
CA VAL A 78 -12.27 -7.88 -18.02
C VAL A 78 -12.17 -7.28 -19.42
N LEU A 79 -11.67 -6.04 -19.56
CA LEU A 79 -11.53 -5.40 -20.88
C LEU A 79 -10.49 -6.08 -21.79
N GLN A 80 -9.45 -6.71 -21.21
CA GLN A 80 -8.51 -7.54 -21.99
C GLN A 80 -9.20 -8.74 -22.66
N ARG A 81 -10.29 -9.24 -22.08
CA ARG A 81 -11.09 -10.35 -22.61
C ARG A 81 -12.29 -9.90 -23.42
N CYS A 82 -12.91 -8.79 -23.01
CA CYS A 82 -14.08 -8.18 -23.62
C CYS A 82 -13.88 -6.67 -23.76
N PRO A 83 -13.19 -6.19 -24.83
CA PRO A 83 -12.86 -4.77 -25.01
C PRO A 83 -14.07 -3.85 -25.12
N ASP A 84 -15.19 -4.36 -25.63
CA ASP A 84 -16.41 -3.58 -25.92
C ASP A 84 -17.45 -3.64 -24.78
N ASP A 85 -17.03 -4.00 -23.54
CA ASP A 85 -17.93 -4.08 -22.40
C ASP A 85 -18.27 -2.67 -21.88
N ALA A 86 -19.43 -2.16 -22.30
CA ALA A 86 -19.89 -0.81 -21.98
C ALA A 86 -20.09 -0.58 -20.47
N GLU A 87 -20.46 -1.63 -19.71
CA GLU A 87 -20.65 -1.55 -18.26
C GLU A 87 -19.32 -1.31 -17.54
N VAL A 88 -18.28 -2.02 -17.97
CA VAL A 88 -16.93 -1.89 -17.39
C VAL A 88 -16.29 -0.55 -17.77
N GLN A 89 -16.49 -0.09 -19.02
CA GLN A 89 -16.02 1.22 -19.46
C GLN A 89 -16.68 2.34 -18.64
N ALA A 90 -17.99 2.27 -18.41
CA ALA A 90 -18.71 3.24 -17.59
C ALA A 90 -18.26 3.23 -16.12
N ALA A 91 -17.99 2.04 -15.56
CA ALA A 91 -17.49 1.91 -14.19
C ALA A 91 -16.07 2.52 -14.03
N LEU A 92 -15.19 2.37 -15.01
CA LEU A 92 -13.87 3.00 -15.01
C LEU A 92 -13.97 4.53 -15.07
N LEU A 93 -14.84 5.08 -15.91
CA LEU A 93 -15.11 6.52 -15.96
C LEU A 93 -15.68 7.05 -14.63
N GLU A 94 -16.51 6.27 -13.94
CA GLU A 94 -17.01 6.62 -12.62
C GLU A 94 -15.87 6.64 -11.57
N ILE A 95 -14.96 5.69 -11.62
CA ILE A 95 -13.79 5.64 -10.74
C ILE A 95 -12.88 6.85 -11.00
N GLU A 96 -12.60 7.18 -12.26
CA GLU A 96 -11.80 8.34 -12.62
C GLU A 96 -12.46 9.65 -12.15
N SER A 97 -13.78 9.78 -12.29
CA SER A 97 -14.51 10.95 -11.81
C SER A 97 -14.47 11.07 -10.28
N LYS A 98 -14.55 9.95 -9.55
CA LYS A 98 -14.40 9.92 -8.09
C LYS A 98 -12.98 10.21 -7.65
N ALA A 99 -11.98 9.73 -8.36
CA ALA A 99 -10.57 10.01 -8.10
C ALA A 99 -10.25 11.49 -8.34
N ASN A 100 -10.78 12.08 -9.42
CA ASN A 100 -10.65 13.50 -9.73
C ASN A 100 -11.40 14.38 -8.70
N ASN A 101 -12.60 14.00 -8.26
CA ASN A 101 -13.32 14.73 -7.22
C ASN A 101 -12.69 14.60 -5.84
N SER A 102 -11.97 13.52 -5.55
CA SER A 102 -11.18 13.37 -4.31
C SER A 102 -9.84 14.13 -4.41
N GLY A 103 -9.36 14.42 -5.62
CA GLY A 103 -8.18 15.25 -5.90
C GLY A 103 -8.49 16.76 -6.03
N MET A 104 -9.75 17.14 -6.18
CA MET A 104 -10.17 18.53 -6.41
C MET A 104 -10.53 19.31 -5.14
N GLN A 105 -10.05 18.92 -3.96
CA GLN A 105 -10.01 19.81 -2.79
C GLN A 105 -8.62 20.44 -2.57
N SER A 106 -7.80 20.53 -3.60
CA SER A 106 -6.64 21.41 -3.62
C SER A 106 -6.34 21.77 -5.08
N GLU A 107 -6.84 22.89 -5.50
CA GLU A 107 -6.25 23.91 -6.36
C GLU A 107 -7.36 24.65 -7.13
N GLY A 108 -7.79 25.77 -6.52
CA GLY A 108 -8.46 26.84 -7.23
C GLY A 108 -7.42 27.61 -8.04
N SER A 109 -7.47 27.56 -9.34
CA SER A 109 -6.80 28.54 -10.21
C SER A 109 -7.78 29.65 -10.58
N GLU A 110 -7.36 30.85 -10.21
CA GLU A 110 -7.95 32.12 -10.66
C GLU A 110 -7.80 32.33 -12.15
N PRO A 111 -8.59 33.25 -12.72
CA PRO A 111 -8.08 34.16 -13.71
C PRO A 111 -8.11 35.64 -13.26
N ALA A 112 -7.06 36.30 -13.64
CA ALA A 112 -6.69 37.66 -13.37
C ALA A 112 -7.69 38.73 -13.77
N ALA A 113 -7.76 39.82 -12.97
CA ALA A 113 -7.84 41.21 -13.49
C ALA A 113 -7.49 42.23 -12.39
N LEU A 114 -6.40 42.92 -12.62
CA LEU A 114 -6.03 44.33 -12.36
C LEU A 114 -6.93 45.21 -11.43
N ALA A 115 -6.32 45.76 -10.33
CA ALA A 115 -6.00 47.20 -10.22
C ALA A 115 -5.60 47.65 -8.81
N MET A 116 -4.43 48.29 -8.73
CA MET A 116 -4.03 49.47 -7.91
C MET A 116 -3.97 49.37 -6.37
N ALA A 117 -2.73 49.58 -5.88
CA ALA A 117 -2.32 49.97 -4.53
C ALA A 117 -2.73 51.46 -4.20
N PRO A 118 -2.42 52.11 -3.03
CA PRO A 118 -1.49 51.75 -1.98
C PRO A 118 -1.97 52.00 -0.52
N ASP A 119 -1.28 51.57 0.47
CA ASP A 119 -0.58 52.23 1.57
C ASP A 119 -0.51 51.47 2.92
N ALA A 120 0.69 51.34 3.32
CA ALA A 120 1.33 51.34 4.64
C ALA A 120 0.54 51.00 5.93
N ASN A 121 0.88 49.99 6.69
CA ASN A 121 1.73 50.10 7.89
C ASN A 121 1.92 48.80 8.67
N GLN A 122 3.17 48.47 8.91
CA GLN A 122 3.82 47.87 10.08
C GLN A 122 3.27 46.63 10.79
N ALA A 123 4.20 45.69 10.84
CA ALA A 123 4.58 44.89 11.99
C ALA A 123 3.72 43.66 12.35
N ALA A 124 4.15 42.53 11.85
CA ALA A 124 4.60 41.38 12.67
C ALA A 124 5.02 40.25 11.72
N LYS A 125 6.33 40.07 11.58
CA LYS A 125 6.92 38.85 11.03
C LYS A 125 6.51 37.67 11.89
N LYS A 126 5.39 37.04 11.59
CA LYS A 126 5.20 35.63 11.88
C LYS A 126 5.70 34.89 10.66
N SER A 127 6.90 34.38 10.78
CA SER A 127 7.46 33.36 9.89
C SER A 127 6.40 32.27 9.72
N ARG A 128 5.74 32.26 8.57
CA ARG A 128 4.87 31.17 8.16
C ARG A 128 5.83 30.08 7.71
N VAL A 129 6.28 29.26 8.65
CA VAL A 129 6.90 27.98 8.32
C VAL A 129 5.82 27.23 7.53
N VAL A 130 6.02 27.12 6.23
CA VAL A 130 5.30 26.18 5.39
C VAL A 130 5.79 24.81 5.83
N THR A 131 5.17 24.26 6.87
CA THR A 131 5.30 22.85 7.21
C THR A 131 4.55 22.11 6.10
N THR A 132 5.25 21.72 5.06
CA THR A 132 4.80 20.63 4.19
C THR A 132 4.56 19.45 5.13
N GLU A 133 3.31 19.13 5.35
CA GLU A 133 2.91 18.02 6.22
C GLU A 133 3.50 16.74 5.63
N VAL A 134 4.49 16.19 6.31
CA VAL A 134 5.19 14.97 5.89
C VAL A 134 4.27 13.80 6.16
N ASP A 135 3.90 13.06 5.11
CA ASP A 135 3.08 11.86 5.25
C ASP A 135 3.98 10.65 5.56
N ASP A 136 4.46 10.60 6.79
CA ASP A 136 5.32 9.55 7.34
C ASP A 136 4.54 8.33 7.89
N GLY A 137 3.21 8.33 7.72
CA GLY A 137 2.31 7.29 8.21
C GLY A 137 1.82 7.47 9.66
N ARG A 138 2.23 8.53 10.36
CA ARG A 138 1.85 8.79 11.77
C ARG A 138 0.36 8.70 12.02
N LYS A 139 -0.45 9.32 11.16
CA LYS A 139 -1.92 9.33 11.29
C LYS A 139 -2.50 7.91 11.28
N MET A 140 -1.99 7.04 10.38
CA MET A 140 -2.44 5.66 10.28
C MET A 140 -2.00 4.82 11.49
N PHE A 141 -0.76 4.99 11.95
CA PHE A 141 -0.29 4.33 13.16
C PHE A 141 -1.11 4.76 14.38
N TYR A 142 -1.38 6.05 14.54
CA TYR A 142 -2.23 6.56 15.62
C TYR A 142 -3.61 5.90 15.59
N LYS A 143 -4.25 5.84 14.44
CA LYS A 143 -5.53 5.17 14.25
C LYS A 143 -5.48 3.69 14.62
N ILE A 144 -4.44 2.98 14.17
CA ILE A 144 -4.31 1.53 14.37
C ILE A 144 -3.97 1.20 15.83
N PHE A 145 -3.11 1.95 16.50
CA PHE A 145 -2.61 1.60 17.83
C PHE A 145 -3.40 2.29 18.96
N VAL A 146 -3.74 3.57 18.81
CA VAL A 146 -4.39 4.36 19.86
C VAL A 146 -5.91 4.27 19.78
N GLU A 147 -6.52 4.52 18.62
CA GLU A 147 -7.98 4.45 18.47
C GLU A 147 -8.51 3.03 18.70
N SER A 148 -7.71 2.00 18.36
CA SER A 148 -8.03 0.60 18.70
C SER A 148 -7.74 0.23 20.16
N ARG A 149 -7.33 1.20 21.00
CA ARG A 149 -7.03 1.04 22.45
C ARG A 149 -5.98 -0.03 22.75
N LEU A 150 -5.01 -0.23 21.85
CA LEU A 150 -3.91 -1.15 22.06
C LEU A 150 -2.79 -0.53 22.90
N ILE A 151 -2.59 0.78 22.74
CA ILE A 151 -1.66 1.59 23.53
C ILE A 151 -2.33 2.93 23.90
N THR A 152 -1.78 3.66 24.87
CA THR A 152 -2.27 4.98 25.20
C THR A 152 -1.71 6.04 24.24
N ALA A 153 -2.38 7.21 24.16
CA ALA A 153 -1.88 8.33 23.37
C ALA A 153 -0.51 8.83 23.91
N GLY A 154 -0.30 8.77 25.23
CA GLY A 154 0.99 9.12 25.83
C GLY A 154 2.11 8.17 25.41
N ASP A 155 1.86 6.87 25.38
CA ASP A 155 2.83 5.87 24.92
C ASP A 155 3.16 6.07 23.45
N PHE A 156 2.15 6.42 22.63
CA PHE A 156 2.34 6.72 21.23
C PHE A 156 3.29 7.91 21.02
N GLU A 157 3.02 9.04 21.67
CA GLU A 157 3.87 10.23 21.56
C GLU A 157 5.30 9.99 22.08
N LEU A 158 5.43 9.18 23.13
CA LEU A 158 6.73 8.80 23.68
C LEU A 158 7.57 7.92 22.73
N CYS A 159 6.90 7.13 21.89
CA CYS A 159 7.55 6.18 20.97
C CYS A 159 7.67 6.71 19.54
N TRP A 160 6.80 7.65 19.14
CA TRP A 160 6.85 8.22 17.81
C TRP A 160 7.96 9.26 17.70
N ARG A 161 8.90 9.02 16.79
CA ARG A 161 9.98 9.96 16.48
C ARG A 161 9.73 10.54 15.09
N PRO A 162 9.41 11.85 14.98
CA PRO A 162 9.28 12.48 13.67
C PRO A 162 10.64 12.48 12.97
N ALA A 163 10.64 12.23 11.67
CA ALA A 163 11.88 12.28 10.89
C ALA A 163 12.35 13.73 10.72
N ASP A 164 13.64 13.97 10.97
CA ASP A 164 14.27 15.25 10.65
C ASP A 164 14.65 15.25 9.16
N LEU A 165 14.07 16.18 8.40
CA LEU A 165 14.36 16.36 6.98
C LEU A 165 15.58 17.25 6.71
N THR A 166 16.08 17.94 7.73
CA THR A 166 17.17 18.91 7.59
C THR A 166 18.54 18.28 7.85
N GLU A 167 18.59 17.22 8.64
CA GLU A 167 19.82 16.52 8.98
C GLU A 167 20.02 15.26 8.13
N THR A 168 21.29 14.96 7.82
CA THR A 168 21.67 13.68 7.21
C THR A 168 21.83 12.64 8.32
N PRO A 169 21.02 11.55 8.32
CA PRO A 169 21.09 10.58 9.39
C PRO A 169 22.38 9.77 9.33
N GLU A 170 23.12 9.72 10.43
CA GLU A 170 24.32 8.89 10.56
C GLU A 170 23.96 7.39 10.63
N ASP A 171 22.84 7.06 11.25
CA ASP A 171 22.34 5.69 11.45
C ASP A 171 20.90 5.53 10.94
N ALA A 172 20.45 4.27 10.80
CA ALA A 172 19.07 3.99 10.45
C ALA A 172 18.11 4.47 11.55
N ALA A 173 17.07 5.21 11.17
CA ALA A 173 16.03 5.65 12.10
C ALA A 173 15.37 4.43 12.77
N GLU A 174 15.18 4.51 14.08
CA GLU A 174 14.56 3.44 14.85
C GLU A 174 13.05 3.39 14.56
N PRO A 175 12.52 2.26 14.03
CA PRO A 175 11.11 2.13 13.74
C PRO A 175 10.24 2.17 15.00
N PHE A 176 9.06 2.78 14.89
CA PHE A 176 8.10 2.92 15.98
C PHE A 176 7.80 1.60 16.71
N ILE A 177 7.61 0.50 15.96
CA ILE A 177 7.32 -0.82 16.57
C ILE A 177 8.50 -1.39 17.36
N GLN A 178 9.75 -1.00 17.02
CA GLN A 178 10.93 -1.35 17.80
C GLN A 178 10.95 -0.57 19.11
N THR A 179 10.72 0.73 19.06
CA THR A 179 10.64 1.57 20.26
C THR A 179 9.53 1.12 21.21
N LEU A 180 8.37 0.65 20.69
CA LEU A 180 7.30 0.06 21.51
C LEU A 180 7.77 -1.20 22.25
N HIS A 181 8.53 -2.04 21.56
CA HIS A 181 9.08 -3.27 22.13
C HIS A 181 10.12 -2.96 23.23
N ASP A 182 11.07 -2.07 22.93
CA ASP A 182 12.17 -1.72 23.84
C ASP A 182 11.67 -1.08 25.15
N LYS A 183 10.51 -0.38 25.07
CA LYS A 183 9.83 0.13 26.26
C LYS A 183 8.90 -0.89 26.93
N GLY A 184 8.84 -2.13 26.45
CA GLY A 184 8.01 -3.19 27.01
C GLY A 184 6.50 -2.98 26.84
N ILE A 185 6.07 -2.08 25.94
CA ILE A 185 4.66 -1.74 25.72
C ILE A 185 3.98 -2.80 24.87
N MET A 186 4.64 -3.22 23.76
CA MET A 186 4.09 -4.22 22.85
C MET A 186 5.21 -5.02 22.16
N LEU A 187 4.99 -6.33 21.99
CA LEU A 187 5.93 -7.20 21.26
C LEU A 187 5.97 -6.88 19.77
N VAL A 188 7.16 -6.98 19.17
CA VAL A 188 7.37 -6.73 17.72
C VAL A 188 6.48 -7.62 16.87
N GLU A 189 6.38 -8.91 17.18
CA GLU A 189 5.61 -9.90 16.42
C GLU A 189 4.12 -9.54 16.39
N LYS A 190 3.58 -9.06 17.53
CA LYS A 190 2.19 -8.60 17.62
C LYS A 190 1.95 -7.37 16.79
N SER A 191 2.89 -6.43 16.81
CA SER A 191 2.84 -5.21 15.99
C SER A 191 2.93 -5.53 14.51
N LEU A 192 3.85 -6.40 14.09
CA LEU A 192 4.02 -6.83 12.69
C LEU A 192 2.77 -7.54 12.16
N LYS A 193 2.19 -8.46 12.95
CA LYS A 193 0.94 -9.12 12.55
C LYS A 193 -0.19 -8.10 12.34
N LEU A 194 -0.35 -7.18 13.28
CA LEU A 194 -1.37 -6.13 13.19
C LEU A 194 -1.15 -5.24 11.95
N LEU A 195 0.09 -4.84 11.69
CA LEU A 195 0.43 -4.01 10.52
C LEU A 195 0.22 -4.77 9.21
N SER A 196 0.60 -6.05 9.14
CA SER A 196 0.35 -6.90 7.97
C SER A 196 -1.15 -7.04 7.69
N ASP A 197 -1.97 -7.31 8.72
CA ASP A 197 -3.42 -7.43 8.60
C ASP A 197 -4.08 -6.12 8.12
N LYS A 198 -3.59 -4.96 8.60
CA LYS A 198 -4.17 -3.65 8.28
C LYS A 198 -3.68 -3.08 6.94
N SER A 199 -2.42 -3.30 6.59
CA SER A 199 -1.83 -2.81 5.34
C SER A 199 -1.98 -3.79 4.17
N ARG A 200 -2.31 -5.05 4.46
CA ARG A 200 -2.26 -6.17 3.50
C ARG A 200 -0.89 -6.37 2.85
N MET A 201 0.15 -5.84 3.47
CA MET A 201 1.51 -6.00 3.01
C MET A 201 2.05 -7.37 3.44
N ALA A 202 2.69 -8.08 2.52
CA ALA A 202 3.28 -9.37 2.81
C ALA A 202 4.43 -9.24 3.80
N TYR A 203 4.50 -10.15 4.77
CA TYR A 203 5.60 -10.25 5.72
C TYR A 203 6.74 -11.08 5.14
N LEU A 204 7.98 -10.62 5.32
CA LEU A 204 9.20 -11.32 4.91
C LEU A 204 10.20 -11.35 6.07
N PRO A 205 10.67 -12.54 6.51
CA PRO A 205 11.77 -12.65 7.47
C PRO A 205 13.10 -12.36 6.76
N LEU A 206 13.62 -11.15 6.95
CA LEU A 206 14.78 -10.66 6.20
C LEU A 206 16.09 -11.37 6.58
N ASP A 207 16.15 -11.96 7.78
CA ASP A 207 17.28 -12.76 8.26
C ASP A 207 17.50 -14.05 7.44
N LYS A 208 16.44 -14.54 6.78
CA LYS A 208 16.46 -15.76 5.95
C LYS A 208 16.59 -15.45 4.46
N TYR A 209 16.69 -14.18 4.10
CA TYR A 209 16.75 -13.75 2.71
C TYR A 209 18.15 -13.19 2.37
N ASP A 210 18.71 -13.64 1.26
CA ASP A 210 19.98 -13.11 0.76
C ASP A 210 19.72 -11.74 0.08
N THR A 211 20.14 -10.68 0.74
CA THR A 211 19.86 -9.31 0.28
C THR A 211 20.98 -8.80 -0.64
N ASP A 212 20.62 -8.21 -1.77
CA ASP A 212 21.55 -7.53 -2.68
C ASP A 212 21.98 -6.18 -2.09
N ILE A 213 23.14 -6.17 -1.42
CA ILE A 213 23.71 -4.98 -0.79
C ILE A 213 24.13 -3.94 -1.84
N ASP A 214 24.58 -4.35 -3.01
CA ASP A 214 25.01 -3.44 -4.07
C ASP A 214 23.81 -2.72 -4.68
N LEU A 215 22.69 -3.41 -4.81
CA LEU A 215 21.41 -2.78 -5.15
C LEU A 215 21.01 -1.72 -4.11
N THR A 216 21.13 -2.06 -2.81
CA THR A 216 20.82 -1.11 -1.71
C THR A 216 21.68 0.14 -1.81
N ARG A 217 22.98 0.00 -2.07
CA ARG A 217 23.94 1.12 -2.24
C ARG A 217 23.67 1.99 -3.46
N GLY A 218 22.92 1.49 -4.44
CA GLY A 218 22.47 2.27 -5.59
C GLY A 218 21.41 3.33 -5.25
N PHE A 219 20.85 3.30 -4.03
CA PHE A 219 19.89 4.28 -3.53
C PHE A 219 20.54 5.26 -2.54
N SER A 220 19.87 6.39 -2.28
CA SER A 220 20.36 7.37 -1.31
C SER A 220 20.42 6.79 0.10
N ALA A 221 21.61 6.80 0.70
CA ALA A 221 21.79 6.36 2.08
C ALA A 221 20.92 7.16 3.07
N ASP A 222 20.79 8.48 2.83
CA ASP A 222 20.00 9.37 3.69
C ASP A 222 18.52 9.00 3.68
N VAL A 223 17.95 8.69 2.50
CA VAL A 223 16.57 8.25 2.36
C VAL A 223 16.36 6.90 3.03
N CYS A 224 17.26 5.94 2.76
CA CYS A 224 17.17 4.60 3.34
C CYS A 224 17.28 4.63 4.87
N ARG A 225 18.20 5.42 5.42
CA ARG A 225 18.40 5.57 6.86
C ARG A 225 17.27 6.36 7.53
N ARG A 226 16.85 7.49 6.93
CA ARG A 226 15.79 8.36 7.48
C ARG A 226 14.47 7.64 7.62
N TRP A 227 14.08 6.88 6.62
CA TRP A 227 12.80 6.18 6.59
C TRP A 227 12.88 4.73 7.04
N CYS A 228 14.07 4.24 7.36
CA CYS A 228 14.33 2.84 7.66
C CYS A 228 13.70 1.92 6.60
N VAL A 229 14.16 2.06 5.36
CA VAL A 229 13.71 1.30 4.18
C VAL A 229 14.89 0.78 3.40
N GLN A 230 14.79 -0.44 2.86
CA GLN A 230 15.87 -1.07 2.14
C GLN A 230 15.38 -1.69 0.84
N PRO A 231 15.77 -1.17 -0.33
CA PRO A 231 15.72 -1.93 -1.58
C PRO A 231 16.68 -3.11 -1.48
N PHE A 232 16.17 -4.35 -1.53
CA PHE A 232 16.99 -5.51 -1.17
C PHE A 232 17.12 -6.57 -2.28
N ASP A 233 16.27 -6.52 -3.31
CA ASP A 233 16.34 -7.45 -4.43
C ASP A 233 15.65 -6.87 -5.67
N ARG A 234 15.97 -7.43 -6.85
CA ARG A 234 15.38 -7.06 -8.13
C ARG A 234 14.75 -8.26 -8.81
N MET A 235 13.47 -8.19 -9.09
CA MET A 235 12.73 -9.19 -9.87
C MET A 235 12.23 -8.57 -11.17
N SER A 236 12.84 -8.93 -12.28
CA SER A 236 12.47 -8.44 -13.63
C SER A 236 12.41 -6.90 -13.70
N LYS A 237 11.20 -6.31 -13.69
CA LYS A 237 10.95 -4.86 -13.73
C LYS A 237 10.58 -4.26 -12.39
N ALA A 238 10.67 -5.03 -11.31
CA ALA A 238 10.34 -4.60 -9.96
C ALA A 238 11.55 -4.64 -9.03
N ILE A 239 11.62 -3.69 -8.10
CA ILE A 239 12.55 -3.68 -6.99
C ILE A 239 11.76 -3.98 -5.73
N LEU A 240 12.26 -4.96 -4.96
CA LEU A 240 11.67 -5.34 -3.69
C LEU A 240 12.22 -4.44 -2.59
N VAL A 241 11.35 -3.87 -1.79
CA VAL A 241 11.71 -2.91 -0.72
C VAL A 241 11.21 -3.40 0.62
N ALA A 242 12.11 -3.50 1.58
CA ALA A 242 11.82 -3.86 2.96
C ALA A 242 11.49 -2.60 3.77
N THR A 243 10.47 -2.66 4.62
CA THR A 243 10.08 -1.60 5.54
C THR A 243 9.49 -2.16 6.84
N ALA A 244 9.59 -1.40 7.91
CA ALA A 244 8.87 -1.63 9.17
C ALA A 244 7.65 -0.68 9.32
N ASN A 245 7.46 0.25 8.36
CA ASN A 245 6.34 1.19 8.33
C ASN A 245 5.61 1.14 6.98
N PRO A 246 4.53 0.37 6.87
CA PRO A 246 3.81 0.18 5.60
C PRO A 246 2.99 1.40 5.14
N PHE A 247 2.87 2.45 5.96
CA PHE A 247 2.05 3.62 5.66
C PHE A 247 2.87 4.88 5.34
N ASN A 248 4.19 4.76 5.22
CA ASN A 248 5.07 5.90 4.93
C ASN A 248 5.04 6.26 3.44
N GLN A 249 4.15 7.18 3.06
CA GLN A 249 4.02 7.67 1.68
C GLN A 249 5.19 8.55 1.25
N GLN A 250 5.85 9.20 2.20
CA GLN A 250 7.02 10.02 1.88
C GLN A 250 8.20 9.16 1.43
N ALA A 251 8.45 8.04 2.10
CA ALA A 251 9.46 7.07 1.67
C ALA A 251 9.16 6.52 0.26
N VAL A 252 7.89 6.22 -0.03
CA VAL A 252 7.46 5.78 -1.37
C VAL A 252 7.78 6.83 -2.43
N LYS A 253 7.46 8.10 -2.18
CA LYS A 253 7.74 9.21 -3.11
C LYS A 253 9.23 9.38 -3.37
N GLU A 254 10.04 9.45 -2.30
CA GLU A 254 11.48 9.68 -2.41
C GLU A 254 12.20 8.52 -3.12
N LEU A 255 11.86 7.27 -2.82
CA LEU A 255 12.44 6.12 -3.52
C LEU A 255 11.96 6.01 -4.98
N SER A 256 10.72 6.34 -5.27
CA SER A 256 10.19 6.31 -6.64
C SER A 256 10.85 7.34 -7.56
N GLN A 257 11.39 8.43 -7.01
CA GLN A 257 12.12 9.44 -7.79
C GLN A 257 13.49 8.95 -8.24
N THR A 258 14.07 7.96 -7.57
CA THR A 258 15.41 7.43 -7.85
C THR A 258 15.42 6.27 -8.83
N THR A 259 14.27 5.69 -9.15
CA THR A 259 14.17 4.52 -10.04
C THR A 259 12.95 4.58 -10.93
N THR A 260 13.09 4.02 -12.14
CA THR A 260 11.96 3.79 -13.08
C THR A 260 11.30 2.43 -12.88
N HIS A 261 11.84 1.60 -11.98
CA HIS A 261 11.30 0.28 -11.69
C HIS A 261 10.11 0.40 -10.73
N ARG A 262 9.15 -0.50 -10.85
CA ARG A 262 8.05 -0.62 -9.88
C ARG A 262 8.62 -1.06 -8.53
N LEU A 263 8.22 -0.37 -7.45
CA LEU A 263 8.56 -0.76 -6.08
C LEU A 263 7.50 -1.72 -5.51
N VAL A 264 7.96 -2.84 -4.97
CA VAL A 264 7.10 -3.83 -4.28
C VAL A 264 7.56 -3.91 -2.84
N TRP A 265 6.65 -3.59 -1.92
CA TRP A 265 6.96 -3.40 -0.52
C TRP A 265 6.68 -4.64 0.31
N TYR A 266 7.57 -4.94 1.25
CA TYR A 266 7.47 -6.04 2.20
C TYR A 266 7.65 -5.54 3.63
N LEU A 267 6.80 -6.04 4.52
CA LEU A 267 6.92 -5.78 5.95
C LEU A 267 7.96 -6.75 6.54
N VAL A 268 8.93 -6.21 7.28
CA VAL A 268 10.05 -6.98 7.82
C VAL A 268 10.30 -6.65 9.29
N PRO A 269 10.99 -7.54 10.04
CA PRO A 269 11.40 -7.26 11.41
C PRO A 269 12.32 -6.02 11.46
N PRO A 270 12.08 -5.06 12.36
CA PRO A 270 12.83 -3.81 12.41
C PRO A 270 14.32 -4.02 12.73
N ILE A 271 14.66 -4.95 13.61
CA ILE A 271 16.06 -5.24 13.98
C ILE A 271 16.86 -5.72 12.76
N ASP A 272 16.31 -6.66 11.99
CA ASP A 272 16.99 -7.21 10.81
C ASP A 272 17.20 -6.13 9.74
N LEU A 273 16.19 -5.27 9.56
CA LEU A 273 16.26 -4.15 8.64
C LEU A 273 17.36 -3.15 9.03
N MET A 274 17.41 -2.74 10.29
CA MET A 274 18.44 -1.82 10.80
C MET A 274 19.84 -2.42 10.68
N LEU A 275 20.01 -3.70 11.00
CA LEU A 275 21.29 -4.40 10.86
C LEU A 275 21.76 -4.47 9.41
N ASN A 276 20.85 -4.73 8.48
CA ASN A 276 21.16 -4.80 7.05
C ASN A 276 21.49 -3.40 6.48
N LEU A 277 20.77 -2.36 6.88
CA LEU A 277 21.09 -0.98 6.50
C LEU A 277 22.47 -0.56 7.01
N ARG A 278 22.83 -0.91 8.23
CA ARG A 278 24.19 -0.67 8.78
C ARG A 278 25.28 -1.40 8.00
N LYS A 279 24.99 -2.62 7.51
CA LYS A 279 25.96 -3.36 6.65
C LYS A 279 26.10 -2.72 5.27
N ALA A 280 25.00 -2.26 4.70
CA ALA A 280 24.97 -1.68 3.35
C ALA A 280 25.71 -0.34 3.28
N PHE A 281 25.55 0.51 4.30
CA PHE A 281 26.04 1.90 4.31
C PHE A 281 27.16 2.15 5.34
N ARG A 282 27.98 1.15 5.57
CA ARG A 282 29.24 1.27 6.33
C ARG A 282 30.25 2.11 5.62
#